data_72e38b759572eaa58faf87773d20df5f
#
_entry.id   72e38b759572eaa58faf87773d20df5f
#
_cell.length_a   1.000
_cell.length_b   1.000
_cell.length_c   1.000
_cell.angle_alpha   90.00
_cell.angle_beta   90.00
_cell.angle_gamma   90.00
#
_symmetry.space_group_name_H-M   'P 1'
#
loop_
_entity.id
_entity.type
_entity.pdbx_description
1 polymer ?
#
loop_
_entity_poly.entity_id
_entity_poly.type
_entity_poly.pdbx_seq_one_letter_code
_entity_poly.pdbx_strand_id
1 'polypeptide(L)'
;MNQILARFTRQTWLSFPFGVQKMNFWRIKSPNYDSDYKDSYINGSLEHPYGLPGVECDVCGETWGGSRILPIECPEFYRKHKNITSAWPISRIEHESLQKELMDTLQIDSINEPFIGLRPGDEFQPCFLDVPSRPRADFLWASLGSLIVSERIKDIHVECCSSDITVCPVNIRKVGKRDAKLPPPMPFTGEPEDIINEVPITKNALEINSYFQILILKESGFPPGGTPRKTCSGCKRPDVDNSTRELRMTQEMWKGDKIFFLATTLHIVVTDEYKQLIERYRPTNIVFEKI
;
A
#
# COMPACT_ATOMS: atom_id res chain seq x y z
N MET A 1 59.72 0.34 8.70
CA MET A 1 59.15 -0.89 9.27
C MET A 1 58.68 -0.56 10.67
N ASN A 2 57.43 -0.15 10.85
CA ASN A 2 56.85 0.04 12.17
C ASN A 2 55.38 -0.43 12.09
N GLN A 3 55.09 -1.56 12.72
CA GLN A 3 53.77 -2.12 12.93
C GLN A 3 53.06 -1.35 14.02
N ILE A 4 51.94 -0.70 13.70
CA ILE A 4 51.02 -0.14 14.66
C ILE A 4 49.92 -1.18 14.89
N LEU A 5 50.00 -1.88 15.99
CA LEU A 5 48.95 -2.78 16.51
C LEU A 5 47.80 -1.94 17.05
N ALA A 6 46.69 -1.93 16.39
CA ALA A 6 45.44 -1.37 16.88
C ALA A 6 44.87 -2.30 17.99
N ARG A 7 44.89 -1.84 19.22
CA ARG A 7 44.20 -2.48 20.36
C ARG A 7 42.70 -2.26 20.22
N PHE A 8 41.95 -3.30 19.86
CA PHE A 8 40.50 -3.31 20.05
C PHE A 8 40.19 -3.46 21.54
N THR A 9 39.71 -2.41 22.15
CA THR A 9 39.10 -2.46 23.48
C THR A 9 37.77 -3.19 23.40
N ARG A 10 37.67 -4.32 24.08
CA ARG A 10 36.39 -5.01 24.32
C ARG A 10 35.51 -4.07 25.15
N GLN A 11 34.48 -3.51 24.50
CA GLN A 11 33.36 -2.89 25.22
C GLN A 11 32.60 -4.01 25.93
N THR A 12 32.72 -4.03 27.26
CA THR A 12 31.87 -4.84 28.12
C THR A 12 30.44 -4.32 28.01
N TRP A 13 29.58 -5.14 27.43
CA TRP A 13 28.15 -4.91 27.46
C TRP A 13 27.67 -5.05 28.90
N LEU A 14 27.43 -3.93 29.56
CA LEU A 14 26.69 -3.89 30.82
C LEU A 14 25.28 -4.36 30.53
N SER A 15 24.92 -5.54 30.99
CA SER A 15 23.57 -6.08 31.03
C SER A 15 22.73 -5.21 31.97
N PHE A 16 22.05 -4.21 31.41
CA PHE A 16 20.96 -3.54 32.12
C PHE A 16 19.82 -4.56 32.29
N PRO A 17 19.19 -4.63 33.46
CA PRO A 17 17.98 -5.43 33.63
C PRO A 17 16.90 -4.77 32.79
N PHE A 18 16.65 -5.30 31.61
CA PHE A 18 15.53 -4.90 30.76
C PHE A 18 14.24 -5.28 31.47
N GLY A 19 13.69 -4.37 32.24
CA GLY A 19 12.24 -4.34 32.43
C GLY A 19 11.63 -4.24 31.01
N VAL A 20 10.81 -5.20 30.65
CA VAL A 20 10.11 -5.21 29.34
C VAL A 20 9.33 -3.91 29.24
N GLN A 21 9.91 -2.90 28.57
CA GLN A 21 9.24 -1.63 28.38
C GLN A 21 8.05 -1.90 27.48
N LYS A 22 6.84 -1.72 28.00
CA LYS A 22 5.60 -1.94 27.28
C LYS A 22 5.59 -1.02 26.07
N MET A 23 5.74 -1.60 24.88
CA MET A 23 5.72 -0.86 23.63
C MET A 23 4.29 -0.44 23.30
N ASN A 24 4.09 0.79 22.88
CA ASN A 24 2.81 1.25 22.36
C ASN A 24 2.83 1.25 20.84
N PHE A 25 1.66 0.95 20.27
CA PHE A 25 1.46 0.96 18.84
C PHE A 25 0.35 1.95 18.49
N TRP A 26 0.49 2.56 17.32
CA TRP A 26 -0.37 3.63 16.86
C TRP A 26 -0.83 3.37 15.43
N ARG A 27 -2.13 3.42 15.21
CA ARG A 27 -2.67 3.48 13.87
C ARG A 27 -2.53 4.90 13.33
N ILE A 28 -2.02 5.04 12.11
CA ILE A 28 -2.04 6.33 11.42
C ILE A 28 -3.26 6.44 10.54
N LYS A 29 -3.90 7.59 10.56
CA LYS A 29 -5.13 7.85 9.80
C LYS A 29 -5.30 9.34 9.46
N SER A 30 -6.25 9.63 8.59
CA SER A 30 -6.72 11.00 8.36
C SER A 30 -7.35 11.59 9.63
N PRO A 31 -7.20 12.89 9.91
CA PRO A 31 -7.86 13.56 11.04
C PRO A 31 -9.38 13.39 11.07
N ASN A 32 -9.98 13.26 9.91
CA ASN A 32 -11.44 13.20 9.77
C ASN A 32 -11.95 11.79 9.47
N TYR A 33 -11.17 10.75 9.70
CA TYR A 33 -11.52 9.37 9.34
C TYR A 33 -12.87 8.91 9.92
N ASP A 34 -13.26 9.45 11.07
CA ASP A 34 -14.49 9.10 11.77
C ASP A 34 -15.65 10.08 11.51
N SER A 35 -15.43 11.16 10.74
CA SER A 35 -16.51 12.07 10.37
C SER A 35 -17.31 11.51 9.21
N ASP A 36 -18.63 11.70 9.24
CA ASP A 36 -19.51 11.37 8.13
C ASP A 36 -18.93 11.85 6.80
N TYR A 37 -19.04 11.04 5.78
CA TYR A 37 -18.48 11.17 4.42
C TYR A 37 -18.62 12.55 3.74
N LYS A 38 -19.21 13.54 4.40
CA LYS A 38 -19.49 14.87 3.83
C LYS A 38 -18.26 15.75 3.62
N ASP A 39 -17.22 15.57 4.42
CA ASP A 39 -15.95 16.29 4.29
C ASP A 39 -14.82 15.30 4.01
N SER A 40 -14.99 14.53 2.98
CA SER A 40 -14.05 13.50 2.59
C SER A 40 -12.65 14.09 2.43
N TYR A 41 -11.86 13.90 3.41
CA TYR A 41 -10.44 14.07 3.46
C TYR A 41 -9.71 13.01 2.66
N ILE A 42 -10.37 12.37 1.77
CA ILE A 42 -9.78 11.79 0.58
C ILE A 42 -9.28 12.97 -0.24
N ASN A 43 -7.99 13.19 -0.15
CA ASN A 43 -7.32 14.28 -0.85
C ASN A 43 -7.16 13.98 -2.36
N GLY A 44 -8.04 13.18 -2.91
CA GLY A 44 -8.04 12.75 -4.29
C GLY A 44 -8.43 11.29 -4.47
N SER A 45 -8.27 10.77 -5.67
CA SER A 45 -8.44 9.35 -6.01
C SER A 45 -7.13 8.80 -6.56
N LEU A 46 -6.62 7.74 -5.96
CA LEU A 46 -5.43 7.06 -6.41
C LEU A 46 -5.80 6.02 -7.45
N GLU A 47 -5.09 6.02 -8.57
CA GLU A 47 -5.29 5.09 -9.68
C GLU A 47 -3.96 4.44 -10.05
N HIS A 48 -3.95 3.10 -10.11
CA HIS A 48 -2.91 2.30 -10.72
C HIS A 48 -3.51 1.68 -11.99
N PRO A 49 -3.26 2.27 -13.17
CA PRO A 49 -3.97 1.87 -14.39
C PRO A 49 -3.55 0.50 -14.92
N TYR A 50 -2.54 -0.11 -14.33
CA TYR A 50 -2.00 -1.38 -14.75
C TYR A 50 -1.97 -2.35 -13.59
N GLY A 51 -2.89 -3.31 -13.59
CA GLY A 51 -2.97 -4.35 -12.58
C GLY A 51 -3.11 -5.72 -13.19
N LEU A 52 -2.70 -6.73 -12.45
CA LEU A 52 -3.01 -8.11 -12.80
C LEU A 52 -4.49 -8.37 -12.57
N PRO A 53 -5.15 -9.12 -13.45
CA PRO A 53 -6.52 -9.53 -13.21
C PRO A 53 -6.62 -10.38 -11.96
N GLY A 54 -7.81 -10.42 -11.39
CA GLY A 54 -8.13 -11.43 -10.39
C GLY A 54 -8.19 -12.82 -10.99
N VAL A 55 -8.30 -13.80 -10.13
CA VAL A 55 -8.36 -15.20 -10.55
C VAL A 55 -9.65 -15.85 -10.08
N GLU A 56 -10.29 -16.59 -10.97
CA GLU A 56 -11.29 -17.59 -10.62
C GLU A 56 -10.58 -18.94 -10.45
N CYS A 57 -10.62 -19.47 -9.24
CA CYS A 57 -9.86 -20.65 -8.89
C CYS A 57 -10.71 -21.92 -8.99
N ASP A 58 -10.34 -22.82 -9.88
CA ASP A 58 -10.96 -24.13 -10.07
C ASP A 58 -10.74 -25.10 -8.89
N VAL A 59 -9.78 -24.82 -8.01
CA VAL A 59 -9.46 -25.65 -6.85
C VAL A 59 -10.33 -25.32 -5.64
N CYS A 60 -10.55 -24.05 -5.33
CA CYS A 60 -11.36 -23.61 -4.19
C CYS A 60 -12.70 -22.98 -4.60
N GLY A 61 -12.98 -22.78 -5.88
CA GLY A 61 -14.20 -22.17 -6.39
C GLY A 61 -14.34 -20.66 -6.13
N GLU A 62 -13.33 -20.05 -5.58
CA GLU A 62 -13.36 -18.63 -5.18
C GLU A 62 -12.76 -17.73 -6.23
N THR A 63 -13.36 -16.54 -6.37
CA THR A 63 -12.80 -15.45 -7.14
C THR A 63 -12.12 -14.47 -6.21
N TRP A 64 -10.86 -14.14 -6.50
CA TRP A 64 -10.14 -13.19 -5.67
C TRP A 64 -9.03 -12.45 -6.41
N GLY A 65 -8.65 -11.32 -5.86
CA GLY A 65 -7.45 -10.55 -6.20
C GLY A 65 -7.03 -9.73 -4.98
N GLY A 66 -5.75 -9.56 -4.84
CA GLY A 66 -5.18 -8.69 -3.84
C GLY A 66 -5.24 -7.21 -4.27
N SER A 67 -4.69 -6.35 -3.44
CA SER A 67 -4.48 -4.93 -3.73
C SER A 67 -3.03 -4.53 -3.43
N ARG A 68 -2.09 -5.46 -3.67
CA ARG A 68 -0.67 -5.19 -3.44
C ARG A 68 -0.13 -4.34 -4.58
N ILE A 69 0.49 -3.22 -4.20
CA ILE A 69 1.13 -2.31 -5.14
C ILE A 69 2.61 -2.64 -5.22
N LEU A 70 3.11 -2.78 -6.43
CA LEU A 70 4.51 -3.11 -6.70
C LEU A 70 5.31 -1.83 -7.03
N PRO A 71 6.57 -1.74 -6.59
CA PRO A 71 7.47 -0.64 -6.97
C PRO A 71 8.10 -0.83 -8.35
N ILE A 72 7.40 -1.53 -9.23
CA ILE A 72 7.88 -1.97 -10.54
C ILE A 72 7.04 -1.29 -11.60
N GLU A 73 7.70 -0.66 -12.57
CA GLU A 73 7.03 -0.11 -13.75
C GLU A 73 6.36 -1.21 -14.57
N CYS A 74 5.13 -0.97 -14.99
CA CYS A 74 4.42 -1.89 -15.85
C CYS A 74 5.18 -2.11 -17.18
N PRO A 75 5.48 -3.34 -17.58
CA PRO A 75 6.16 -3.61 -18.85
C PRO A 75 5.40 -3.08 -20.05
N GLU A 76 6.14 -2.58 -21.04
CA GLU A 76 5.51 -1.94 -22.21
C GLU A 76 4.59 -2.90 -23.00
N PHE A 77 4.99 -4.17 -23.13
CA PHE A 77 4.14 -5.15 -23.80
C PHE A 77 2.80 -5.32 -23.08
N TYR A 78 2.80 -5.32 -21.74
CA TYR A 78 1.59 -5.47 -20.93
C TYR A 78 0.70 -4.23 -21.01
N ARG A 79 1.29 -3.03 -21.06
CA ARG A 79 0.55 -1.77 -21.27
C ARG A 79 -0.26 -1.76 -22.57
N LYS A 80 0.22 -2.45 -23.59
CA LYS A 80 -0.44 -2.55 -24.90
C LYS A 80 -1.64 -3.51 -24.90
N HIS A 81 -1.66 -4.45 -23.96
CA HIS A 81 -2.73 -5.45 -23.84
C HIS A 81 -3.85 -5.00 -22.88
N LYS A 82 -4.41 -3.81 -23.10
CA LYS A 82 -5.49 -3.26 -22.27
C LYS A 82 -6.65 -4.23 -22.01
N ASN A 83 -6.91 -5.13 -22.97
CA ASN A 83 -8.00 -6.11 -22.84
C ASN A 83 -7.74 -7.16 -21.74
N ILE A 84 -6.47 -7.45 -21.42
CA ILE A 84 -6.13 -8.40 -20.37
C ILE A 84 -6.33 -7.74 -19.00
N THR A 85 -5.91 -6.48 -18.85
CA THR A 85 -6.07 -5.72 -17.59
C THR A 85 -7.52 -5.40 -17.24
N SER A 86 -8.43 -5.42 -18.24
CA SER A 86 -9.86 -5.20 -18.04
C SER A 86 -10.66 -6.49 -17.86
N ALA A 87 -10.10 -7.64 -18.21
CA ALA A 87 -10.74 -8.94 -18.03
C ALA A 87 -10.66 -9.35 -16.56
N TRP A 88 -11.77 -9.29 -15.87
CA TRP A 88 -11.87 -9.69 -14.47
C TRP A 88 -13.09 -10.58 -14.27
N PRO A 89 -12.93 -11.72 -13.62
CA PRO A 89 -11.71 -12.49 -13.36
C PRO A 89 -11.24 -13.31 -14.57
N ILE A 90 -10.00 -13.84 -14.54
CA ILE A 90 -9.53 -14.85 -15.52
C ILE A 90 -9.35 -16.22 -14.84
N SER A 91 -9.28 -17.28 -15.64
CA SER A 91 -9.02 -18.60 -15.10
C SER A 91 -7.62 -18.71 -14.44
N ARG A 92 -7.47 -19.63 -13.48
CA ARG A 92 -6.17 -19.86 -12.82
C ARG A 92 -5.05 -20.18 -13.81
N ILE A 93 -5.34 -20.98 -14.84
CA ILE A 93 -4.36 -21.39 -15.84
C ILE A 93 -3.89 -20.18 -16.66
N GLU A 94 -4.82 -19.34 -17.09
CA GLU A 94 -4.48 -18.10 -17.80
C GLU A 94 -3.68 -17.16 -16.94
N HIS A 95 -4.04 -17.03 -15.66
CA HIS A 95 -3.30 -16.20 -14.71
C HIS A 95 -1.87 -16.71 -14.49
N GLU A 96 -1.66 -18.01 -14.32
CA GLU A 96 -0.33 -18.62 -14.17
C GLU A 96 0.54 -18.41 -15.41
N SER A 97 -0.05 -18.49 -16.62
CA SER A 97 0.65 -18.22 -17.87
C SER A 97 1.09 -16.76 -17.98
N LEU A 98 0.17 -15.84 -17.66
CA LEU A 98 0.45 -14.39 -17.66
C LEU A 98 1.50 -14.02 -16.61
N GLN A 99 1.40 -14.59 -15.41
CA GLN A 99 2.36 -14.39 -14.34
C GLN A 99 3.77 -14.82 -14.77
N LYS A 100 3.89 -15.99 -15.40
CA LYS A 100 5.17 -16.50 -15.90
C LYS A 100 5.77 -15.56 -16.94
N GLU A 101 5.00 -15.15 -17.95
CA GLU A 101 5.45 -14.22 -18.99
C GLU A 101 5.96 -12.89 -18.42
N LEU A 102 5.23 -12.34 -17.45
CA LEU A 102 5.61 -11.11 -16.77
C LEU A 102 6.88 -11.28 -15.92
N MET A 103 6.99 -12.37 -15.16
CA MET A 103 8.18 -12.65 -14.35
C MET A 103 9.43 -12.83 -15.21
N ASP A 104 9.32 -13.58 -16.31
CA ASP A 104 10.41 -13.77 -17.26
C ASP A 104 10.86 -12.44 -17.90
N THR A 105 9.91 -11.57 -18.26
CA THR A 105 10.19 -10.26 -18.85
C THR A 105 10.81 -9.27 -17.85
N LEU A 106 10.32 -9.26 -16.63
CA LEU A 106 10.79 -8.37 -15.58
C LEU A 106 12.07 -8.86 -14.92
N GLN A 107 12.54 -10.06 -15.26
CA GLN A 107 13.69 -10.72 -14.63
C GLN A 107 13.54 -10.76 -13.10
N ILE A 108 12.30 -10.91 -12.62
CA ILE A 108 12.02 -11.05 -11.20
C ILE A 108 12.37 -12.48 -10.82
N ASP A 109 13.52 -12.66 -10.22
CA ASP A 109 13.87 -13.92 -9.59
C ASP A 109 12.88 -14.19 -8.45
N SER A 110 12.40 -15.43 -8.38
CA SER A 110 11.47 -15.90 -7.34
C SER A 110 12.02 -15.75 -5.90
N ILE A 111 13.25 -15.32 -5.77
CA ILE A 111 14.03 -15.24 -4.53
C ILE A 111 14.14 -13.81 -4.00
N ASN A 112 13.85 -12.78 -4.81
CA ASN A 112 13.99 -11.38 -4.36
C ASN A 112 12.84 -10.97 -3.44
N GLU A 113 13.05 -11.05 -2.14
CA GLU A 113 12.22 -10.39 -1.15
C GLU A 113 12.22 -8.87 -1.38
N PRO A 114 11.08 -8.18 -1.20
CA PRO A 114 9.83 -8.65 -0.58
C PRO A 114 8.74 -9.09 -1.58
N PHE A 115 9.06 -9.17 -2.86
CA PHE A 115 8.07 -9.39 -3.93
C PHE A 115 8.14 -10.79 -4.50
N ILE A 116 8.18 -11.80 -3.64
CA ILE A 116 8.17 -13.21 -4.06
C ILE A 116 6.91 -13.48 -4.90
N GLY A 117 7.11 -13.52 -6.21
CA GLY A 117 6.08 -13.80 -7.20
C GLY A 117 5.02 -12.72 -7.34
N LEU A 118 4.46 -12.62 -8.51
CA LEU A 118 3.27 -11.82 -8.79
C LEU A 118 2.03 -12.54 -8.26
N ARG A 119 1.04 -11.80 -7.81
CA ARG A 119 -0.22 -12.34 -7.28
C ARG A 119 -1.41 -11.81 -8.07
N PRO A 120 -2.55 -12.51 -8.07
CA PRO A 120 -3.77 -11.96 -8.62
C PRO A 120 -4.11 -10.60 -7.99
N GLY A 121 -4.38 -9.58 -8.81
CA GLY A 121 -4.71 -8.24 -8.37
C GLY A 121 -3.51 -7.36 -7.99
N ASP A 122 -2.26 -7.79 -8.20
CA ASP A 122 -1.10 -6.92 -8.01
C ASP A 122 -1.13 -5.75 -9.00
N GLU A 123 -0.79 -4.56 -8.52
CA GLU A 123 -0.81 -3.32 -9.29
C GLU A 123 0.61 -2.81 -9.56
N PHE A 124 0.86 -2.31 -10.76
CA PHE A 124 2.15 -1.79 -11.21
C PHE A 124 2.21 -0.26 -11.17
N GLN A 125 3.43 0.27 -11.17
CA GLN A 125 3.66 1.68 -11.48
C GLN A 125 3.47 1.96 -12.98
N PRO A 126 3.19 3.21 -13.38
CA PRO A 126 3.06 4.39 -12.53
C PRO A 126 1.71 4.49 -11.81
N CYS A 127 1.70 5.20 -10.69
CA CYS A 127 0.46 5.61 -10.04
C CYS A 127 0.11 7.07 -10.36
N PHE A 128 -1.19 7.36 -10.33
CA PHE A 128 -1.75 8.69 -10.57
C PHE A 128 -2.64 9.09 -9.42
N LEU A 129 -2.48 10.33 -8.96
CA LEU A 129 -3.36 10.93 -7.97
C LEU A 129 -4.22 12.01 -8.63
N ASP A 130 -5.50 11.74 -8.78
CA ASP A 130 -6.49 12.66 -9.29
C ASP A 130 -6.98 13.59 -8.18
N VAL A 131 -6.74 14.89 -8.31
CA VAL A 131 -7.07 15.88 -7.30
C VAL A 131 -7.94 17.00 -7.85
N PRO A 132 -8.89 17.54 -7.05
CA PRO A 132 -9.70 18.68 -7.47
C PRO A 132 -8.91 19.99 -7.48
N SER A 133 -7.85 20.07 -6.69
CA SER A 133 -6.99 21.25 -6.56
C SER A 133 -5.57 20.82 -6.17
N ARG A 134 -4.61 21.74 -6.29
CA ARG A 134 -3.21 21.51 -5.91
C ARG A 134 -3.13 21.12 -4.42
N PRO A 135 -2.59 19.93 -4.08
CA PRO A 135 -2.46 19.53 -2.68
C PRO A 135 -1.40 20.34 -1.95
N ARG A 136 -1.58 20.51 -0.64
CA ARG A 136 -0.64 21.27 0.22
C ARG A 136 -0.30 20.55 1.52
N ALA A 137 -1.04 19.49 1.84
CA ALA A 137 -0.82 18.73 3.07
C ALA A 137 0.39 17.80 2.94
N ASP A 138 1.01 17.46 4.07
CA ASP A 138 2.12 16.53 4.09
C ASP A 138 1.70 15.09 3.86
N PHE A 139 0.52 14.72 4.33
CA PHE A 139 -0.08 13.41 4.13
C PHE A 139 -1.34 13.54 3.29
N LEU A 140 -1.47 12.71 2.27
CA LEU A 140 -2.65 12.64 1.42
C LEU A 140 -3.27 11.25 1.51
N TRP A 141 -4.56 11.20 1.76
CA TRP A 141 -5.35 9.98 1.95
C TRP A 141 -6.25 9.77 0.74
N ALA A 142 -5.80 9.01 -0.24
CA ALA A 142 -6.47 8.83 -1.52
C ALA A 142 -7.13 7.46 -1.69
N SER A 143 -6.69 6.47 -0.93
CA SER A 143 -7.30 5.13 -0.85
C SER A 143 -6.92 4.45 0.46
N LEU A 144 -7.67 3.39 0.82
CA LEU A 144 -7.35 2.57 1.98
C LEU A 144 -5.99 1.88 1.80
N GLY A 145 -5.17 1.90 2.86
CA GLY A 145 -3.85 1.26 2.84
C GLY A 145 -2.79 1.99 2.01
N SER A 146 -3.11 3.11 1.36
CA SER A 146 -2.15 3.93 0.63
C SER A 146 -1.68 5.11 1.46
N LEU A 147 -0.38 5.28 1.52
CA LEU A 147 0.28 6.39 2.21
C LEU A 147 1.00 7.26 1.18
N ILE A 148 0.46 8.46 0.95
CA ILE A 148 1.06 9.45 0.05
C ILE A 148 1.58 10.60 0.89
N VAL A 149 2.84 10.99 0.66
CA VAL A 149 3.52 11.99 1.47
C VAL A 149 4.22 13.04 0.62
N SER A 150 4.40 14.24 1.21
CA SER A 150 5.23 15.29 0.64
C SER A 150 6.72 14.88 0.64
N GLU A 151 7.53 15.54 -0.18
CA GLU A 151 8.97 15.27 -0.30
C GLU A 151 9.69 15.34 1.05
N ARG A 152 9.42 16.36 1.88
CA ARG A 152 10.06 16.49 3.19
C ARG A 152 9.72 15.33 4.14
N ILE A 153 8.53 14.77 4.04
CA ILE A 153 8.12 13.61 4.84
C ILE A 153 8.69 12.31 4.27
N LYS A 154 8.78 12.21 2.93
CA LYS A 154 9.46 11.11 2.25
C LYS A 154 10.91 10.96 2.74
N ASP A 155 11.66 12.07 2.82
CA ASP A 155 13.06 12.04 3.25
C ASP A 155 13.21 11.46 4.67
N ILE A 156 12.31 11.84 5.58
CA ILE A 156 12.27 11.29 6.93
C ILE A 156 12.00 9.77 6.92
N HIS A 157 11.05 9.32 6.09
CA HIS A 157 10.75 7.90 5.96
C HIS A 157 11.95 7.09 5.43
N VAL A 158 12.63 7.61 4.43
CA VAL A 158 13.83 6.97 3.86
C VAL A 158 14.94 6.89 4.90
N GLU A 159 15.12 7.92 5.70
CA GLU A 159 16.15 7.93 6.75
C GLU A 159 15.84 6.95 7.88
N CYS A 160 14.59 6.87 8.34
CA CYS A 160 14.24 6.09 9.53
C CYS A 160 13.74 4.67 9.28
N CYS A 161 13.20 4.39 8.10
CA CYS A 161 12.41 3.17 7.83
C CYS A 161 12.76 2.50 6.50
N SER A 162 13.95 2.72 5.94
CA SER A 162 14.33 2.23 4.61
C SER A 162 14.22 0.71 4.42
N SER A 163 14.28 -0.07 5.50
CA SER A 163 14.06 -1.53 5.47
C SER A 163 12.59 -1.93 5.41
N ASP A 164 11.69 -1.03 5.78
CA ASP A 164 10.27 -1.33 5.98
C ASP A 164 9.41 -0.82 4.83
N ILE A 165 9.99 0.03 3.97
CA ILE A 165 9.27 0.74 2.91
C ILE A 165 10.02 0.75 1.57
N THR A 166 9.24 1.01 0.51
CA THR A 166 9.76 1.49 -0.77
C THR A 166 9.02 2.77 -1.18
N VAL A 167 9.71 3.66 -1.89
CA VAL A 167 9.17 4.96 -2.28
C VAL A 167 8.97 5.01 -3.79
N CYS A 168 7.77 5.38 -4.23
CA CYS A 168 7.43 5.56 -5.63
C CYS A 168 6.96 7.00 -5.90
N PRO A 169 7.34 7.63 -7.01
CA PRO A 169 6.82 8.94 -7.38
C PRO A 169 5.33 8.87 -7.71
N VAL A 170 4.60 9.93 -7.41
CA VAL A 170 3.16 10.04 -7.71
C VAL A 170 2.95 11.08 -8.80
N ASN A 171 2.28 10.68 -9.89
CA ASN A 171 1.88 11.58 -10.95
C ASN A 171 0.56 12.28 -10.57
N ILE A 172 0.59 13.59 -10.35
CA ILE A 172 -0.60 14.33 -9.94
C ILE A 172 -1.34 14.86 -11.16
N ARG A 173 -2.65 14.61 -11.20
CA ARG A 173 -3.53 15.10 -12.26
C ARG A 173 -4.65 15.93 -11.64
N LYS A 174 -4.90 17.12 -12.20
CA LYS A 174 -6.05 17.93 -11.83
C LYS A 174 -7.28 17.44 -12.57
N VAL A 175 -8.31 17.08 -11.84
CA VAL A 175 -9.60 16.72 -12.39
C VAL A 175 -10.41 17.99 -12.66
N GLY A 176 -10.86 18.17 -13.89
CA GLY A 176 -11.79 19.25 -14.27
C GLY A 176 -13.14 19.07 -13.58
N LYS A 177 -13.83 20.18 -13.36
CA LYS A 177 -15.23 20.09 -12.94
C LYS A 177 -16.05 19.47 -14.07
N ARG A 178 -16.98 18.57 -13.71
CA ARG A 178 -18.00 18.09 -14.64
C ARG A 178 -18.68 19.27 -15.29
N ASP A 179 -18.88 19.23 -16.60
CA ASP A 179 -19.74 20.22 -17.27
C ASP A 179 -21.18 19.99 -16.79
N ALA A 180 -21.67 20.90 -15.96
CA ALA A 180 -23.02 20.84 -15.40
C ALA A 180 -24.13 20.90 -16.46
N LYS A 181 -23.78 21.23 -17.71
CA LYS A 181 -24.73 21.29 -18.83
C LYS A 181 -25.01 19.91 -19.45
N LEU A 182 -24.16 18.93 -19.20
CA LEU A 182 -24.42 17.56 -19.66
C LEU A 182 -25.43 16.90 -18.71
N PRO A 183 -26.53 16.34 -19.24
CA PRO A 183 -27.43 15.55 -18.42
C PRO A 183 -26.64 14.40 -17.79
N PRO A 184 -27.00 13.95 -16.59
CA PRO A 184 -26.39 12.77 -16.03
C PRO A 184 -26.62 11.60 -17.00
N PRO A 185 -25.56 10.82 -17.32
CA PRO A 185 -25.74 9.63 -18.12
C PRO A 185 -26.75 8.73 -17.41
N MET A 186 -27.68 8.18 -18.19
CA MET A 186 -28.60 7.18 -17.64
C MET A 186 -27.79 5.88 -17.44
N PRO A 187 -27.77 5.31 -16.24
CA PRO A 187 -27.07 4.06 -16.01
C PRO A 187 -27.71 2.94 -16.84
N PHE A 188 -26.93 2.22 -17.61
CA PHE A 188 -27.42 1.11 -18.43
C PHE A 188 -27.91 -0.05 -17.56
N THR A 189 -27.23 -0.31 -16.47
CA THR A 189 -27.55 -1.40 -15.53
C THR A 189 -28.19 -0.92 -14.24
N GLY A 190 -28.11 0.38 -13.94
CA GLY A 190 -28.53 0.97 -12.68
C GLY A 190 -27.45 0.95 -11.60
N GLU A 191 -26.25 0.45 -11.91
CA GLU A 191 -25.14 0.44 -11.00
C GLU A 191 -24.42 1.81 -10.97
N PRO A 192 -23.99 2.29 -9.78
CA PRO A 192 -23.31 3.58 -9.65
C PRO A 192 -22.04 3.72 -10.49
N GLU A 193 -21.36 2.63 -10.77
CA GLU A 193 -20.12 2.56 -11.56
C GLU A 193 -20.34 2.95 -13.02
N ASP A 194 -21.51 2.66 -13.58
CA ASP A 194 -21.85 3.02 -14.96
C ASP A 194 -21.87 4.54 -15.15
N ILE A 195 -22.30 5.27 -14.13
CA ILE A 195 -22.36 6.73 -14.14
C ILE A 195 -20.95 7.34 -14.12
N ILE A 196 -20.03 6.69 -13.44
CA ILE A 196 -18.65 7.18 -13.28
C ILE A 196 -17.85 6.99 -14.56
N ASN A 197 -18.05 5.89 -15.26
CA ASN A 197 -17.26 5.51 -16.44
C ASN A 197 -17.63 6.27 -17.72
N GLU A 198 -18.85 6.80 -17.82
CA GLU A 198 -19.34 7.46 -19.02
C GLU A 198 -19.10 8.98 -19.09
N VAL A 199 -18.72 9.60 -17.99
CA VAL A 199 -18.47 11.04 -17.98
C VAL A 199 -17.01 11.33 -18.35
N PRO A 200 -16.75 11.94 -19.52
CA PRO A 200 -15.39 12.36 -19.85
C PRO A 200 -14.93 13.43 -18.87
N ILE A 201 -14.11 13.03 -17.93
CA ILE A 201 -13.46 13.93 -16.99
C ILE A 201 -12.14 14.36 -17.62
N THR A 202 -11.95 15.66 -17.82
CA THR A 202 -10.67 16.17 -18.28
C THR A 202 -9.64 16.03 -17.15
N LYS A 203 -8.63 15.20 -17.36
CA LYS A 203 -7.52 15.00 -16.43
C LYS A 203 -6.29 15.71 -17.01
N ASN A 204 -5.89 16.80 -16.40
CA ASN A 204 -4.70 17.56 -16.81
C ASN A 204 -3.55 17.26 -15.84
N ALA A 205 -2.40 16.88 -16.38
CA ALA A 205 -1.20 16.71 -15.57
C ALA A 205 -0.85 18.02 -14.84
N LEU A 206 -0.55 17.92 -13.56
CA LEU A 206 0.03 19.02 -12.80
C LEU A 206 1.52 18.73 -12.65
N GLU A 207 2.33 19.66 -13.07
CA GLU A 207 3.78 19.60 -12.83
C GLU A 207 4.06 19.85 -11.33
N ILE A 208 3.83 18.84 -10.52
CA ILE A 208 4.09 18.82 -9.09
C ILE A 208 4.84 17.53 -8.78
N ASN A 209 6.15 17.58 -8.78
CA ASN A 209 7.01 16.43 -8.51
C ASN A 209 7.35 16.28 -7.01
N SER A 210 6.41 16.63 -6.11
CA SER A 210 6.70 16.72 -4.68
C SER A 210 5.89 15.78 -3.81
N TYR A 211 5.26 14.76 -4.38
CA TYR A 211 4.55 13.73 -3.64
C TYR A 211 4.98 12.33 -4.03
N PHE A 212 5.00 11.47 -3.02
CA PHE A 212 5.51 10.11 -3.15
C PHE A 212 4.57 9.14 -2.44
N GLN A 213 4.34 8.01 -3.06
CA GLN A 213 3.67 6.88 -2.42
C GLN A 213 4.69 6.09 -1.61
N ILE A 214 4.37 5.86 -0.36
CA ILE A 214 5.14 4.98 0.52
C ILE A 214 4.50 3.60 0.46
N LEU A 215 5.20 2.66 -0.13
CA LEU A 215 4.80 1.25 -0.16
C LEU A 215 5.37 0.58 1.08
N ILE A 216 4.49 0.12 1.96
CA ILE A 216 4.85 -0.56 3.19
C ILE A 216 5.08 -2.04 2.86
N LEU A 217 6.28 -2.54 3.19
CA LEU A 217 6.73 -3.89 2.84
C LEU A 217 6.47 -4.90 3.95
N LYS A 218 6.08 -4.44 5.12
CA LYS A 218 6.02 -5.22 6.35
C LYS A 218 4.58 -5.41 6.82
N GLU A 219 4.33 -6.54 7.46
CA GLU A 219 3.06 -6.89 8.06
C GLU A 219 3.29 -7.50 9.45
N SER A 220 2.44 -7.17 10.41
CA SER A 220 2.49 -7.76 11.76
C SER A 220 2.28 -9.28 11.74
N GLY A 221 2.54 -9.95 12.84
CA GLY A 221 2.02 -11.29 13.09
C GLY A 221 0.49 -11.26 13.22
N PHE A 222 -0.12 -12.43 13.13
CA PHE A 222 -1.55 -12.60 13.36
C PHE A 222 -1.88 -12.49 14.83
N PRO A 223 -3.07 -11.97 15.19
CA PRO A 223 -3.54 -11.99 16.56
C PRO A 223 -3.72 -13.45 17.04
N PRO A 224 -3.62 -13.70 18.36
CA PRO A 224 -3.89 -15.02 18.90
C PRO A 224 -5.25 -15.58 18.42
N GLY A 225 -5.24 -16.74 17.80
CA GLY A 225 -6.42 -17.35 17.18
C GLY A 225 -6.74 -16.88 15.75
N GLY A 226 -6.05 -15.86 15.22
CA GLY A 226 -6.25 -15.31 13.88
C GLY A 226 -5.26 -15.78 12.83
N THR A 227 -4.60 -16.91 13.03
CA THR A 227 -3.70 -17.50 12.03
C THR A 227 -4.47 -17.98 10.80
N PRO A 228 -3.90 -17.87 9.59
CA PRO A 228 -4.50 -18.46 8.40
C PRO A 228 -4.75 -19.95 8.61
N ARG A 229 -6.01 -20.37 8.47
CA ARG A 229 -6.38 -21.78 8.69
C ARG A 229 -5.90 -22.67 7.58
N LYS A 230 -5.95 -22.18 6.37
CA LYS A 230 -5.51 -22.89 5.16
C LYS A 230 -5.07 -21.90 4.08
N THR A 231 -4.19 -22.39 3.22
CA THR A 231 -3.87 -21.68 1.98
C THR A 231 -4.31 -22.57 0.84
N CYS A 232 -5.08 -22.06 -0.10
CA CYS A 232 -5.49 -22.81 -1.28
C CYS A 232 -4.26 -23.33 -2.04
N SER A 233 -4.23 -24.61 -2.33
CA SER A 233 -3.11 -25.23 -3.06
C SER A 233 -2.99 -24.70 -4.50
N GLY A 234 -4.09 -24.32 -5.12
CA GLY A 234 -4.13 -23.74 -6.47
C GLY A 234 -3.72 -22.26 -6.45
N CYS A 235 -4.59 -21.38 -6.02
CA CYS A 235 -4.41 -19.94 -6.16
C CYS A 235 -3.63 -19.26 -5.02
N LYS A 236 -3.22 -19.99 -4.00
CA LYS A 236 -2.49 -19.47 -2.81
C LYS A 236 -3.24 -18.44 -1.97
N ARG A 237 -4.56 -18.29 -2.17
CA ARG A 237 -5.39 -17.46 -1.32
C ARG A 237 -5.34 -17.96 0.13
N PRO A 238 -5.02 -17.10 1.10
CA PRO A 238 -5.12 -17.47 2.50
C PRO A 238 -6.59 -17.49 2.93
N ASP A 239 -7.02 -18.56 3.58
CA ASP A 239 -8.30 -18.61 4.28
C ASP A 239 -8.13 -18.02 5.67
N VAL A 240 -8.53 -16.77 5.84
CA VAL A 240 -8.36 -16.01 7.08
C VAL A 240 -9.72 -15.83 7.73
N ASP A 241 -9.82 -16.20 8.99
CA ASP A 241 -11.00 -15.88 9.79
C ASP A 241 -11.01 -14.39 10.16
N ASN A 242 -11.85 -13.63 9.45
CA ASN A 242 -12.03 -12.20 9.67
C ASN A 242 -13.04 -11.88 10.78
N SER A 243 -13.54 -12.86 11.54
CA SER A 243 -14.57 -12.66 12.55
C SER A 243 -14.12 -11.84 13.76
N THR A 244 -12.81 -11.72 13.97
CA THR A 244 -12.23 -10.98 15.10
C THR A 244 -11.41 -9.78 14.60
N ARG A 245 -12.06 -8.80 13.96
CA ARG A 245 -11.40 -7.56 13.51
C ARG A 245 -11.26 -6.53 14.63
N GLU A 246 -10.79 -6.93 15.81
CA GLU A 246 -10.37 -5.94 16.79
C GLU A 246 -9.10 -5.22 16.30
N LEU A 247 -9.16 -3.90 16.27
CA LEU A 247 -7.98 -3.05 16.06
C LEU A 247 -7.11 -3.10 17.32
N ARG A 248 -6.45 -4.23 17.51
CA ARG A 248 -5.58 -4.46 18.66
C ARG A 248 -4.22 -4.96 18.20
N MET A 249 -3.19 -4.30 18.66
CA MET A 249 -1.82 -4.71 18.44
C MET A 249 -1.17 -5.13 19.77
N THR A 250 -0.53 -6.29 19.79
CA THR A 250 0.25 -6.75 20.94
C THR A 250 1.73 -6.85 20.58
N GLN A 251 2.58 -6.85 21.59
CA GLN A 251 4.02 -6.97 21.38
C GLN A 251 4.41 -8.29 20.72
N GLU A 252 3.66 -9.36 20.94
CA GLU A 252 3.90 -10.67 20.33
C GLU A 252 3.61 -10.70 18.82
N MET A 253 2.73 -9.82 18.35
CA MET A 253 2.44 -9.66 16.92
C MET A 253 3.50 -8.82 16.19
N TRP A 254 4.31 -8.07 16.94
CA TRP A 254 5.31 -7.17 16.38
C TRP A 254 6.57 -7.93 15.96
N LYS A 255 7.04 -7.66 14.75
CA LYS A 255 8.20 -8.32 14.14
C LYS A 255 9.48 -7.48 14.16
N GLY A 256 9.46 -6.32 14.82
CA GLY A 256 10.62 -5.41 14.91
C GLY A 256 10.55 -4.22 13.97
N ASP A 257 9.54 -4.15 13.09
CA ASP A 257 9.41 -3.10 12.08
C ASP A 257 8.86 -1.81 12.71
N LYS A 258 9.24 -0.64 12.14
CA LYS A 258 8.78 0.68 12.65
C LYS A 258 7.45 1.11 12.05
N ILE A 259 7.17 0.69 10.80
CA ILE A 259 5.93 0.92 10.08
C ILE A 259 5.54 -0.36 9.35
N PHE A 260 4.30 -0.79 9.50
CA PHE A 260 3.81 -2.05 8.95
C PHE A 260 2.29 -2.06 8.82
N PHE A 261 1.75 -2.97 8.03
CA PHE A 261 0.32 -3.27 8.03
C PHE A 261 -0.05 -4.16 9.21
N LEU A 262 -1.17 -3.87 9.85
CA LEU A 262 -1.78 -4.81 10.79
C LEU A 262 -2.33 -6.00 9.98
N ALA A 263 -1.88 -7.20 10.33
CA ALA A 263 -2.23 -8.43 9.60
C ALA A 263 -3.73 -8.53 9.30
N THR A 264 -4.05 -8.96 8.09
CA THR A 264 -5.42 -9.08 7.56
C THR A 264 -6.21 -7.79 7.39
N THR A 265 -5.57 -6.64 7.58
CA THR A 265 -6.21 -5.34 7.43
C THR A 265 -5.40 -4.42 6.51
N LEU A 266 -5.99 -3.29 6.14
CA LEU A 266 -5.28 -2.19 5.45
C LEU A 266 -4.88 -1.07 6.42
N HIS A 267 -4.89 -1.34 7.73
CA HIS A 267 -4.49 -0.36 8.72
C HIS A 267 -2.97 -0.28 8.83
N ILE A 268 -2.46 0.91 8.69
CA ILE A 268 -1.03 1.20 8.85
C ILE A 268 -0.76 1.46 10.33
N VAL A 269 0.15 0.70 10.89
CA VAL A 269 0.54 0.75 12.29
C VAL A 269 2.01 1.18 12.40
N VAL A 270 2.30 1.96 13.42
CA VAL A 270 3.63 2.48 13.70
C VAL A 270 3.99 2.33 15.18
N THR A 271 5.29 2.32 15.47
CA THR A 271 5.82 2.31 16.83
C THR A 271 5.84 3.70 17.47
N ASP A 272 6.01 3.76 18.80
CA ASP A 272 6.23 5.02 19.52
C ASP A 272 7.41 5.82 18.96
N GLU A 273 8.50 5.14 18.63
CA GLU A 273 9.70 5.78 18.08
C GLU A 273 9.40 6.50 16.75
N TYR A 274 8.70 5.81 15.84
CA TYR A 274 8.28 6.42 14.57
C TYR A 274 7.33 7.61 14.81
N LYS A 275 6.31 7.44 15.66
CA LYS A 275 5.37 8.51 15.97
C LYS A 275 6.09 9.76 16.48
N GLN A 276 6.96 9.61 17.49
CA GLN A 276 7.72 10.72 18.07
C GLN A 276 8.61 11.40 17.04
N LEU A 277 9.23 10.62 16.15
CA LEU A 277 10.05 11.18 15.08
C LEU A 277 9.21 12.06 14.15
N ILE A 278 8.10 11.53 13.62
CA ILE A 278 7.25 12.27 12.70
C ILE A 278 6.64 13.52 13.35
N GLU A 279 6.18 13.44 14.60
CA GLU A 279 5.58 14.58 15.31
C GLU A 279 6.55 15.78 15.48
N ARG A 280 7.87 15.54 15.58
CA ARG A 280 8.88 16.61 15.64
C ARG A 280 8.85 17.52 14.42
N TYR A 281 8.47 16.99 13.28
CA TYR A 281 8.35 17.74 12.02
C TYR A 281 7.01 18.44 11.84
N ARG A 282 6.09 18.33 12.81
CA ARG A 282 4.77 18.94 12.79
C ARG A 282 4.04 18.70 11.47
N PRO A 283 3.83 17.44 11.09
CA PRO A 283 3.21 17.12 9.81
C PRO A 283 1.75 17.54 9.81
N THR A 284 1.25 17.84 8.62
CA THR A 284 -0.16 18.17 8.41
C THR A 284 -0.96 16.97 7.91
N ASN A 285 -2.24 16.92 8.27
CA ASN A 285 -3.22 15.93 7.79
C ASN A 285 -2.93 14.48 8.21
N ILE A 286 -2.46 14.27 9.43
CA ILE A 286 -2.23 12.95 10.04
C ILE A 286 -2.64 12.97 11.52
N VAL A 287 -3.18 11.85 11.99
CA VAL A 287 -3.49 11.59 13.40
C VAL A 287 -2.95 10.22 13.79
N PHE A 288 -2.46 10.11 15.01
CA PHE A 288 -2.01 8.88 15.63
C PHE A 288 -3.05 8.42 16.65
N GLU A 289 -3.68 7.29 16.41
CA GLU A 289 -4.63 6.65 17.31
C GLU A 289 -3.98 5.46 17.99
N LYS A 290 -4.01 5.42 19.32
CA LYS A 290 -3.44 4.28 20.06
C LYS A 290 -4.31 3.03 19.91
N ILE A 291 -3.70 1.88 19.65
CA ILE A 291 -4.35 0.60 19.46
C ILE A 291 -3.77 -0.50 20.37
#